data_b01ecb017389af0d16aecdc02ab97b24
#
_entry.id   b01ecb017389af0d16aecdc02ab97b24
#
_cell.length_a   1.000
_cell.length_b   1.000
_cell.length_c   1.000
_cell.angle_alpha   90.00
_cell.angle_beta   90.00
_cell.angle_gamma   90.00
#
_symmetry.space_group_name_H-M   'P 1'
#
loop_
_entity.id
_entity.type
_entity.pdbx_description
1 polymer ?
#
loop_
_entity_poly.entity_id
_entity_poly.type
_entity_poly.pdbx_seq_one_letter_code
_entity_poly.pdbx_strand_id
1 'polypeptide(L)'
;QHSTVYSSPLKRTMQVAQEISKLSGKPVEQVPGLRELSLGDLEGVTGEEMRSGWPEVYAAWRDDPASVNMPRGESLLDLQQRAWSALLELEQSHLKKGNQDEALVVVSHNFAIRTLISKILGIPLSNFHRMSLSLSSICTVEIDERSRRLSGYNSTAHLSPENR
;
A
#
# COMPACT_ATOMS: atom_id res chain seq x y z
N GLN A 1 -12.81 18.01 -3.13
CA GLN A 1 -11.85 18.50 -4.15
C GLN A 1 -10.56 17.72 -3.97
N HIS A 2 -10.00 17.09 -5.03
CA HIS A 2 -8.75 16.33 -4.96
C HIS A 2 -7.60 17.21 -5.40
N SER A 3 -6.51 17.25 -4.66
CA SER A 3 -5.42 18.18 -4.95
C SER A 3 -4.29 17.58 -5.77
N THR A 4 -3.85 16.40 -5.48
CA THR A 4 -2.73 15.75 -6.21
C THR A 4 -2.90 14.24 -6.15
N VAL A 5 -2.49 13.57 -7.23
CA VAL A 5 -2.48 12.09 -7.31
C VAL A 5 -1.04 11.62 -7.19
N TYR A 6 -0.75 10.85 -6.17
CA TYR A 6 0.54 10.22 -5.94
C TYR A 6 0.47 8.73 -6.27
N SER A 7 1.50 8.18 -6.89
CA SER A 7 1.50 6.78 -7.28
C SER A 7 2.84 6.12 -7.10
N SER A 8 2.82 4.84 -6.73
CA SER A 8 3.95 3.97 -6.99
C SER A 8 4.36 4.06 -8.47
N PRO A 9 5.66 4.02 -8.81
CA PRO A 9 6.12 4.11 -10.20
C PRO A 9 5.84 2.86 -11.04
N LEU A 10 5.29 1.79 -10.46
CA LEU A 10 5.01 0.56 -11.19
C LEU A 10 3.86 0.77 -12.19
N LYS A 11 3.99 0.18 -13.39
CA LYS A 11 3.10 0.42 -14.52
C LYS A 11 1.63 0.26 -14.17
N ARG A 12 1.25 -0.79 -13.41
CA ARG A 12 -0.13 -1.08 -13.03
C ARG A 12 -0.78 0.01 -12.17
N THR A 13 -0.03 0.59 -11.23
CA THR A 13 -0.51 1.69 -10.38
C THR A 13 -0.51 3.01 -11.14
N MET A 14 0.49 3.25 -11.97
CA MET A 14 0.52 4.44 -12.85
C MET A 14 -0.66 4.50 -13.80
N GLN A 15 -1.10 3.37 -14.36
CA GLN A 15 -2.28 3.33 -15.22
C GLN A 15 -3.54 3.80 -14.47
N VAL A 16 -3.76 3.30 -13.24
CA VAL A 16 -4.88 3.75 -12.40
C VAL A 16 -4.76 5.23 -12.05
N ALA A 17 -3.58 5.67 -11.61
CA ALA A 17 -3.33 7.05 -11.25
C ALA A 17 -3.56 8.02 -12.42
N GLN A 18 -3.19 7.63 -13.63
CA GLN A 18 -3.42 8.42 -14.85
C GLN A 18 -4.91 8.58 -15.17
N GLU A 19 -5.74 7.54 -14.99
CA GLU A 19 -7.19 7.68 -15.17
C GLU A 19 -7.80 8.63 -14.12
N ILE A 20 -7.38 8.54 -12.87
CA ILE A 20 -7.80 9.48 -11.83
C ILE A 20 -7.36 10.92 -12.16
N SER A 21 -6.15 11.07 -12.65
CA SER A 21 -5.58 12.36 -13.07
C SER A 21 -6.38 13.01 -14.19
N LYS A 22 -6.83 12.24 -15.18
CA LYS A 22 -7.69 12.75 -16.27
C LYS A 22 -9.00 13.33 -15.74
N LEU A 23 -9.57 12.70 -14.70
CA LEU A 23 -10.83 13.17 -14.09
C LEU A 23 -10.63 14.39 -13.18
N SER A 24 -9.50 14.45 -12.47
CA SER A 24 -9.21 15.52 -11.52
C SER A 24 -8.53 16.75 -12.15
N GLY A 25 -7.96 16.60 -13.34
CA GLY A 25 -7.15 17.63 -13.99
C GLY A 25 -5.80 17.89 -13.30
N LYS A 26 -5.36 17.01 -12.36
CA LYS A 26 -4.13 17.16 -11.59
C LYS A 26 -3.05 16.20 -12.09
N PRO A 27 -1.77 16.58 -12.07
CA PRO A 27 -0.68 15.69 -12.48
C PRO A 27 -0.52 14.51 -11.52
N VAL A 28 0.04 13.41 -12.03
CA VAL A 28 0.48 12.28 -11.21
C VAL A 28 1.94 12.49 -10.82
N GLU A 29 2.20 12.41 -9.52
CA GLU A 29 3.57 12.41 -8.98
C GLU A 29 3.96 10.96 -8.60
N GLN A 30 5.13 10.54 -9.08
CA GLN A 30 5.67 9.21 -8.77
C GLN A 30 6.41 9.21 -7.43
N VAL A 31 6.10 8.23 -6.58
CA VAL A 31 6.68 8.08 -5.25
C VAL A 31 7.29 6.68 -5.12
N PRO A 32 8.61 6.53 -5.27
CA PRO A 32 9.28 5.22 -5.21
C PRO A 32 9.05 4.48 -3.89
N GLY A 33 8.90 5.18 -2.77
CA GLY A 33 8.60 4.58 -1.47
C GLY A 33 7.25 3.85 -1.40
N LEU A 34 6.34 4.07 -2.36
CA LEU A 34 5.04 3.40 -2.44
C LEU A 34 5.05 2.10 -3.27
N ARG A 35 6.21 1.60 -3.69
CA ARG A 35 6.32 0.32 -4.43
C ARG A 35 5.84 -0.85 -3.59
N GLU A 36 5.47 -1.93 -4.27
CA GLU A 36 5.11 -3.20 -3.62
C GLU A 36 6.33 -3.83 -2.95
N LEU A 37 6.07 -4.79 -2.07
CA LEU A 37 7.11 -5.64 -1.48
C LEU A 37 7.99 -6.22 -2.58
N SER A 38 9.30 -6.05 -2.44
CA SER A 38 10.25 -6.76 -3.29
C SER A 38 10.35 -8.20 -2.82
N LEU A 39 9.85 -9.12 -3.64
CA LEU A 39 9.89 -10.54 -3.34
C LEU A 39 11.27 -11.18 -3.67
N GLY A 40 12.17 -10.42 -4.32
CA GLY A 40 13.49 -10.91 -4.68
C GLY A 40 13.42 -12.16 -5.55
N ASP A 41 14.00 -13.28 -5.09
CA ASP A 41 14.00 -14.57 -5.80
C ASP A 41 12.61 -15.18 -5.96
N LEU A 42 11.63 -14.68 -5.24
CA LEU A 42 10.25 -15.17 -5.27
C LEU A 42 9.36 -14.35 -6.24
N GLU A 43 9.92 -13.40 -7.01
CA GLU A 43 9.15 -12.69 -8.04
C GLU A 43 8.66 -13.67 -9.12
N GLY A 44 7.34 -13.70 -9.31
CA GLY A 44 6.68 -14.61 -10.27
C GLY A 44 6.54 -16.06 -9.80
N VAL A 45 7.02 -16.39 -8.61
CA VAL A 45 6.90 -17.73 -8.01
C VAL A 45 5.49 -17.93 -7.46
N THR A 46 4.86 -19.04 -7.78
CA THR A 46 3.56 -19.44 -7.21
C THR A 46 3.71 -19.94 -5.78
N GLY A 47 2.60 -19.96 -5.01
CA GLY A 47 2.62 -20.50 -3.65
C GLY A 47 3.04 -21.97 -3.57
N GLU A 48 2.75 -22.77 -4.62
CA GLU A 48 3.15 -24.17 -4.70
C GLU A 48 4.66 -24.32 -4.96
N GLU A 49 5.19 -23.53 -5.87
CA GLU A 49 6.64 -23.45 -6.14
C GLU A 49 7.40 -22.93 -4.93
N MET A 50 6.87 -21.90 -4.24
CA MET A 50 7.46 -21.42 -3.00
C MET A 50 7.50 -22.51 -1.92
N ARG A 51 6.41 -23.28 -1.75
CA ARG A 51 6.34 -24.37 -0.79
C ARG A 51 7.37 -25.47 -1.07
N SER A 52 7.62 -25.78 -2.35
CA SER A 52 8.57 -26.84 -2.75
C SER A 52 10.02 -26.34 -2.81
N GLY A 53 10.26 -25.14 -3.31
CA GLY A 53 11.60 -24.60 -3.52
C GLY A 53 12.17 -23.83 -2.32
N TRP A 54 11.32 -23.25 -1.46
CA TRP A 54 11.69 -22.48 -0.27
C TRP A 54 10.81 -22.88 0.92
N PRO A 55 10.81 -24.14 1.36
CA PRO A 55 9.88 -24.64 2.38
C PRO A 55 9.98 -23.93 3.72
N GLU A 56 11.17 -23.54 4.14
CA GLU A 56 11.38 -22.79 5.40
C GLU A 56 10.80 -21.38 5.32
N VAL A 57 11.04 -20.67 4.21
CA VAL A 57 10.48 -19.33 3.96
C VAL A 57 8.96 -19.39 3.89
N TYR A 58 8.42 -20.41 3.20
CA TYR A 58 6.99 -20.63 3.10
C TYR A 58 6.33 -20.89 4.46
N ALA A 59 6.94 -21.74 5.28
CA ALA A 59 6.45 -22.03 6.64
C ALA A 59 6.47 -20.76 7.51
N ALA A 60 7.62 -20.07 7.56
CA ALA A 60 7.76 -18.83 8.32
C ALA A 60 6.78 -17.74 7.85
N TRP A 61 6.59 -17.59 6.53
CA TRP A 61 5.64 -16.63 5.98
C TRP A 61 4.20 -16.91 6.41
N ARG A 62 3.81 -18.16 6.53
CA ARG A 62 2.48 -18.55 7.02
C ARG A 62 2.29 -18.35 8.51
N ASP A 63 3.33 -18.66 9.31
CA ASP A 63 3.23 -18.67 10.77
C ASP A 63 3.45 -17.28 11.38
N ASP A 64 4.50 -16.58 10.94
CA ASP A 64 4.81 -15.20 11.34
C ASP A 64 5.44 -14.43 10.18
N PRO A 65 4.62 -13.75 9.36
CA PRO A 65 5.10 -13.01 8.21
C PRO A 65 6.05 -11.85 8.57
N ALA A 66 6.01 -11.38 9.83
CA ALA A 66 6.92 -10.33 10.30
C ALA A 66 8.36 -10.81 10.46
N SER A 67 8.57 -12.12 10.65
CA SER A 67 9.89 -12.72 10.83
C SER A 67 10.64 -12.95 9.50
N VAL A 68 9.97 -12.81 8.36
CA VAL A 68 10.52 -13.20 7.06
C VAL A 68 11.23 -12.05 6.37
N ASN A 69 12.47 -12.31 5.95
CA ASN A 69 13.14 -11.58 4.87
C ASN A 69 13.03 -12.39 3.59
N MET A 70 12.44 -11.82 2.54
CA MET A 70 12.38 -12.48 1.24
C MET A 70 13.81 -12.67 0.69
N PRO A 71 14.15 -13.84 0.15
CA PRO A 71 15.49 -14.09 -0.39
C PRO A 71 15.87 -13.03 -1.44
N ARG A 72 16.89 -12.25 -1.20
CA ARG A 72 17.31 -11.07 -1.99
C ARG A 72 16.22 -10.02 -2.19
N GLY A 73 15.21 -9.99 -1.29
CA GLY A 73 14.09 -9.05 -1.32
C GLY A 73 13.98 -8.25 -0.02
N GLU A 74 12.77 -7.85 0.32
CA GLU A 74 12.46 -7.05 1.52
C GLU A 74 11.74 -7.89 2.57
N SER A 75 11.80 -7.44 3.82
CA SER A 75 10.85 -7.82 4.86
C SER A 75 9.61 -6.92 4.84
N LEU A 76 8.54 -7.34 5.53
CA LEU A 76 7.37 -6.47 5.75
C LEU A 76 7.74 -5.21 6.55
N LEU A 77 8.76 -5.29 7.41
CA LEU A 77 9.22 -4.14 8.18
C LEU A 77 9.93 -3.11 7.29
N ASP A 78 10.79 -3.55 6.37
CA ASP A 78 11.45 -2.67 5.41
C ASP A 78 10.42 -1.95 4.53
N LEU A 79 9.45 -2.72 4.00
CA LEU A 79 8.34 -2.18 3.25
C LEU A 79 7.56 -1.13 4.05
N GLN A 80 7.19 -1.46 5.29
CA GLN A 80 6.44 -0.54 6.15
C GLN A 80 7.21 0.74 6.42
N GLN A 81 8.51 0.64 6.71
CA GLN A 81 9.36 1.80 7.03
C GLN A 81 9.46 2.76 5.84
N ARG A 82 9.78 2.25 4.62
CA ARG A 82 9.89 3.11 3.44
C ARG A 82 8.56 3.69 3.00
N ALA A 83 7.48 2.91 3.06
CA ALA A 83 6.14 3.39 2.69
C ALA A 83 5.63 4.43 3.70
N TRP A 84 5.91 4.23 4.98
CA TRP A 84 5.57 5.19 6.04
C TRP A 84 6.32 6.50 5.89
N SER A 85 7.63 6.46 5.65
CA SER A 85 8.44 7.67 5.40
C SER A 85 7.91 8.45 4.19
N ALA A 86 7.59 7.75 3.10
CA ALA A 86 7.00 8.37 1.93
C ALA A 86 5.64 9.02 2.25
N LEU A 87 4.77 8.35 3.00
CA LEU A 87 3.47 8.92 3.40
C LEU A 87 3.64 10.21 4.23
N LEU A 88 4.55 10.21 5.21
CA LEU A 88 4.83 11.39 6.03
C LEU A 88 5.35 12.57 5.21
N GLU A 89 6.22 12.33 4.23
CA GLU A 89 6.72 13.36 3.32
C GLU A 89 5.58 13.97 2.49
N LEU A 90 4.67 13.13 1.98
CA LEU A 90 3.49 13.57 1.25
C LEU A 90 2.56 14.41 2.11
N GLU A 91 2.26 13.97 3.34
CA GLU A 91 1.45 14.72 4.30
C GLU A 91 2.07 16.11 4.59
N GLN A 92 3.37 16.15 4.90
CA GLN A 92 4.06 17.41 5.17
C GLN A 92 4.07 18.36 3.97
N SER A 93 4.31 17.84 2.78
CA SER A 93 4.28 18.61 1.54
C SER A 93 2.89 19.18 1.28
N HIS A 94 1.86 18.39 1.53
CA HIS A 94 0.47 18.78 1.33
C HIS A 94 0.06 19.91 2.31
N LEU A 95 0.38 19.76 3.59
CA LEU A 95 0.10 20.76 4.61
C LEU A 95 0.83 22.08 4.34
N LYS A 96 2.09 22.04 3.90
CA LYS A 96 2.86 23.22 3.54
C LYS A 96 2.26 24.00 2.36
N LYS A 97 1.54 23.34 1.47
CA LYS A 97 0.84 23.96 0.33
C LYS A 97 -0.49 24.63 0.74
N GLY A 98 -0.87 24.56 2.01
CA GLY A 98 -2.13 25.14 2.52
C GLY A 98 -3.39 24.36 2.15
N ASN A 99 -3.25 23.10 1.76
CA ASN A 99 -4.32 22.25 1.25
C ASN A 99 -4.99 21.41 2.36
N GLN A 100 -5.20 21.98 3.54
CA GLN A 100 -5.66 21.23 4.72
C GLN A 100 -7.02 20.54 4.54
N ASP A 101 -7.88 21.09 3.68
CA ASP A 101 -9.23 20.56 3.41
C ASP A 101 -9.30 19.69 2.13
N GLU A 102 -8.17 19.37 1.53
CA GLU A 102 -8.12 18.61 0.30
C GLU A 102 -7.65 17.16 0.51
N ALA A 103 -8.27 16.22 -0.19
CA ALA A 103 -7.90 14.83 -0.11
C ALA A 103 -6.64 14.51 -0.92
N LEU A 104 -5.68 13.81 -0.31
CA LEU A 104 -4.58 13.13 -1.00
C LEU A 104 -5.07 11.83 -1.62
N VAL A 105 -4.80 11.61 -2.89
CA VAL A 105 -5.02 10.32 -3.54
C VAL A 105 -3.68 9.61 -3.68
N VAL A 106 -3.58 8.43 -3.09
CA VAL A 106 -2.36 7.60 -3.11
C VAL A 106 -2.68 6.26 -3.76
N VAL A 107 -2.04 5.96 -4.88
CA VAL A 107 -2.19 4.69 -5.61
C VAL A 107 -0.97 3.81 -5.33
N SER A 108 -1.20 2.67 -4.71
CA SER A 108 -0.15 1.77 -4.27
C SER A 108 -0.58 0.30 -4.44
N HIS A 109 -0.10 -0.60 -3.64
CA HIS A 109 -0.20 -2.05 -3.80
C HIS A 109 -0.73 -2.70 -2.54
N ASN A 110 -1.11 -3.97 -2.66
CA ASN A 110 -1.74 -4.74 -1.60
C ASN A 110 -0.90 -4.74 -0.31
N PHE A 111 0.37 -5.17 -0.38
CA PHE A 111 1.18 -5.29 0.83
C PHE A 111 1.57 -3.92 1.38
N ALA A 112 1.91 -2.98 0.52
CA ALA A 112 2.25 -1.62 0.93
C ALA A 112 1.09 -0.95 1.69
N ILE A 113 -0.14 -1.01 1.15
CA ILE A 113 -1.32 -0.43 1.81
C ILE A 113 -1.60 -1.13 3.15
N ARG A 114 -1.55 -2.48 3.18
CA ARG A 114 -1.81 -3.24 4.42
C ARG A 114 -0.78 -2.92 5.52
N THR A 115 0.50 -2.77 5.16
CA THR A 115 1.53 -2.39 6.14
C THR A 115 1.36 -0.96 6.64
N LEU A 116 0.93 -0.02 5.79
CA LEU A 116 0.59 1.34 6.21
C LEU A 116 -0.61 1.36 7.16
N ILE A 117 -1.69 0.65 6.83
CA ILE A 117 -2.87 0.52 7.70
C ILE A 117 -2.50 -0.14 9.04
N SER A 118 -1.68 -1.20 9.01
CA SER A 118 -1.16 -1.82 10.23
C SER A 118 -0.43 -0.82 11.12
N LYS A 119 0.40 0.06 10.53
CA LYS A 119 1.12 1.11 11.25
C LYS A 119 0.18 2.14 11.86
N ILE A 120 -0.82 2.59 11.10
CA ILE A 120 -1.83 3.57 11.55
C ILE A 120 -2.62 3.03 12.75
N LEU A 121 -3.00 1.75 12.70
CA LEU A 121 -3.83 1.11 13.72
C LEU A 121 -3.03 0.49 14.88
N GLY A 122 -1.70 0.51 14.83
CA GLY A 122 -0.86 -0.16 15.82
C GLY A 122 -0.98 -1.69 15.78
N ILE A 123 -1.36 -2.27 14.64
CA ILE A 123 -1.47 -3.72 14.46
C ILE A 123 -0.07 -4.29 14.18
N PRO A 124 0.40 -5.28 14.96
CA PRO A 124 1.68 -5.94 14.69
C PRO A 124 1.70 -6.58 13.29
N LEU A 125 2.86 -6.53 12.62
CA LEU A 125 3.04 -7.14 11.29
C LEU A 125 2.89 -8.67 11.30
N SER A 126 3.08 -9.33 12.46
CA SER A 126 2.74 -10.75 12.64
C SER A 126 1.25 -11.06 12.38
N ASN A 127 0.38 -10.06 12.48
CA ASN A 127 -1.05 -10.17 12.15
C ASN A 127 -1.37 -9.84 10.67
N PHE A 128 -0.36 -9.69 9.82
CA PHE A 128 -0.52 -9.28 8.43
C PHE A 128 -1.56 -10.11 7.65
N HIS A 129 -1.59 -11.42 7.85
CA HIS A 129 -2.55 -12.30 7.17
C HIS A 129 -4.00 -12.16 7.64
N ARG A 130 -4.26 -11.44 8.74
CA ARG A 130 -5.62 -11.16 9.23
C ARG A 130 -6.30 -9.98 8.50
N MET A 131 -5.56 -9.28 7.66
CA MET A 131 -6.06 -8.18 6.85
C MET A 131 -6.06 -8.59 5.39
N SER A 132 -7.16 -8.39 4.68
CA SER A 132 -7.26 -8.66 3.24
C SER A 132 -7.59 -7.37 2.50
N LEU A 133 -7.08 -7.23 1.27
CA LEU A 133 -7.45 -6.17 0.35
C LEU A 133 -7.83 -6.79 -1.00
N SER A 134 -8.99 -6.40 -1.49
CA SER A 134 -9.44 -6.72 -2.84
C SER A 134 -8.70 -5.88 -3.88
N LEU A 135 -8.64 -6.37 -5.10
CA LEU A 135 -8.13 -5.58 -6.22
C LEU A 135 -8.98 -4.32 -6.39
N SER A 136 -8.32 -3.23 -6.71
CA SER A 136 -8.96 -1.91 -6.92
C SER A 136 -9.80 -1.41 -5.75
N SER A 137 -9.62 -1.95 -4.55
CA SER A 137 -10.31 -1.45 -3.36
C SER A 137 -9.78 -0.09 -2.90
N ILE A 138 -10.62 0.64 -2.16
CA ILE A 138 -10.31 1.94 -1.59
C ILE A 138 -10.24 1.82 -0.07
N CYS A 139 -9.17 2.37 0.51
CA CYS A 139 -9.06 2.64 1.94
C CYS A 139 -9.07 4.16 2.16
N THR A 140 -9.77 4.62 3.19
CA THR A 140 -9.85 6.04 3.56
C THR A 140 -9.29 6.24 4.95
N VAL A 141 -8.35 7.16 5.06
CA VAL A 141 -7.75 7.58 6.33
C VAL A 141 -7.97 9.07 6.50
N GLU A 142 -8.57 9.44 7.62
CA GLU A 142 -8.69 10.82 8.04
C GLU A 142 -7.48 11.17 8.90
N ILE A 143 -6.86 12.32 8.59
CA ILE A 143 -5.63 12.76 9.23
C ILE A 143 -5.88 14.16 9.80
N ASP A 144 -5.64 14.32 11.09
CA ASP A 144 -5.61 15.60 11.77
C ASP A 144 -4.28 15.80 12.54
N GLU A 145 -4.13 16.92 13.22
CA GLU A 145 -2.91 17.25 13.96
C GLU A 145 -2.56 16.25 15.07
N ARG A 146 -3.53 15.48 15.56
CA ARG A 146 -3.41 14.58 16.73
C ARG A 146 -3.47 13.13 16.38
N SER A 147 -4.14 12.77 15.27
CA SER A 147 -4.48 11.38 15.00
C SER A 147 -4.54 11.06 13.51
N ARG A 148 -4.45 9.77 13.22
CA ARG A 148 -4.80 9.15 11.93
C ARG A 148 -5.87 8.11 12.20
N ARG A 149 -7.03 8.25 11.57
CA ARG A 149 -8.19 7.38 11.78
C ARG A 149 -8.58 6.70 10.48
N LEU A 150 -8.62 5.39 10.49
CA LEU A 150 -9.17 4.61 9.38
C LEU A 150 -10.70 4.74 9.38
N SER A 151 -11.26 5.42 8.37
CA SER A 151 -12.72 5.62 8.22
C SER A 151 -13.32 4.74 7.13
N GLY A 152 -12.50 4.11 6.29
CA GLY A 152 -12.93 3.14 5.29
C GLY A 152 -11.84 2.12 5.00
N TYR A 153 -12.20 0.83 4.95
CA TYR A 153 -11.28 -0.25 4.66
C TYR A 153 -11.83 -1.18 3.58
N ASN A 154 -11.00 -1.49 2.59
CA ASN A 154 -11.31 -2.48 1.55
C ASN A 154 -12.64 -2.24 0.83
N SER A 155 -13.02 -0.99 0.58
CA SER A 155 -14.27 -0.67 -0.10
C SER A 155 -14.16 -0.97 -1.60
N THR A 156 -15.10 -1.77 -2.11
CA THR A 156 -15.27 -2.10 -3.53
C THR A 156 -16.61 -1.60 -4.07
N ALA A 157 -17.28 -0.70 -3.34
CA ALA A 157 -18.63 -0.24 -3.67
C ALA A 157 -18.74 0.48 -5.03
N HIS A 158 -17.62 1.03 -5.51
CA HIS A 158 -17.51 1.70 -6.82
C HIS A 158 -17.34 0.72 -7.98
N LEU A 159 -17.06 -0.55 -7.72
CA LEU A 159 -16.91 -1.57 -8.76
C LEU A 159 -18.28 -2.15 -9.13
N SER A 160 -18.43 -2.55 -10.40
CA SER A 160 -19.59 -3.32 -10.83
C SER A 160 -19.64 -4.69 -10.10
N PRO A 161 -20.83 -5.30 -9.94
CA PRO A 161 -20.98 -6.56 -9.21
C PRO A 161 -20.05 -7.69 -9.69
N GLU A 162 -19.78 -7.76 -10.99
CA GLU A 162 -18.89 -8.76 -11.59
C GLU A 162 -17.38 -8.53 -11.30
N ASN A 163 -17.02 -7.36 -10.78
CA ASN A 163 -15.64 -6.95 -10.48
C ASN A 163 -15.35 -6.78 -8.97
N ARG A 164 -16.28 -7.21 -8.11
CA ARG A 164 -16.14 -7.12 -6.63
C ARG A 164 -15.47 -8.34 -6.01
#